data_ada377d34f6f6c4282e4a29be320f4dd
#
_entry.id   ada377d34f6f6c4282e4a29be320f4dd
#
_cell.length_a   1.000
_cell.length_b   1.000
_cell.length_c   1.000
_cell.angle_alpha   90.00
_cell.angle_beta   90.00
_cell.angle_gamma   90.00
#
_symmetry.space_group_name_H-M   'P 1'
#
loop_
_entity.id
_entity.type
_entity.pdbx_description
1 polymer ?
#
loop_
_entity_poly.entity_id
_entity_poly.type
_entity_poly.pdbx_seq_one_letter_code
_entity_poly.pdbx_strand_id
1 'polypeptide(L)'
;MQGYRGSSSGRRRGRVIRRKEMPLWQELPLLLVVAFCLAVLIRTFLVQAFFIPSGSMENTLLVGDRVLVNKVVYDMRDPVRGEIVVFRGTDNWAPEQPSQPVSNTFGAKLGRTIGDLVGVSRPGERDFIKRVIGLPGDKVACCDEKGRITVNGQPVDEPYVQENSPLDAPPNPRQCSSRRFAEVTVPQGEMFVMGDHRLVSQDARCQGPVPIDNVIGRAFVVVWPTSRFTGLSVPDNWKAYAAAHPVGAAPIGPEPARGPDPATTAVMLPFLLSVGVSARSGLWFSPRRRRLPS
;
A
#
# COMPACT_ATOMS: atom_id res chain seq x y z
N MET A 1 -35.31 -10.86 -83.54
CA MET A 1 -35.46 -11.83 -82.48
C MET A 1 -34.26 -11.73 -81.52
N GLN A 2 -34.39 -11.01 -80.44
CA GLN A 2 -33.35 -10.81 -79.45
C GLN A 2 -33.91 -11.32 -78.06
N GLY A 3 -33.30 -12.33 -77.60
CA GLY A 3 -33.71 -12.96 -76.29
C GLY A 3 -33.16 -12.19 -75.11
N TYR A 4 -34.05 -11.80 -74.22
CA TYR A 4 -33.76 -11.14 -72.93
C TYR A 4 -33.40 -12.17 -71.90
N ARG A 5 -32.10 -12.21 -71.45
CA ARG A 5 -31.67 -13.04 -70.32
C ARG A 5 -31.98 -12.32 -69.01
N GLY A 6 -32.91 -12.83 -68.24
CA GLY A 6 -33.21 -12.38 -66.88
C GLY A 6 -32.12 -12.79 -65.92
N SER A 7 -31.50 -11.79 -65.27
CA SER A 7 -30.55 -11.98 -64.16
C SER A 7 -31.30 -12.19 -62.86
N SER A 8 -31.19 -13.41 -62.28
CA SER A 8 -31.73 -13.74 -60.99
C SER A 8 -30.79 -13.25 -59.87
N SER A 9 -31.11 -12.14 -59.23
CA SER A 9 -30.42 -11.67 -58.04
C SER A 9 -30.72 -12.55 -56.85
N GLY A 10 -29.80 -13.43 -56.49
CA GLY A 10 -29.87 -14.24 -55.25
C GLY A 10 -29.82 -13.35 -54.01
N ARG A 11 -30.95 -13.14 -53.37
CA ARG A 11 -31.01 -12.55 -52.03
C ARG A 11 -30.32 -13.48 -51.03
N ARG A 12 -29.11 -13.08 -50.60
CA ARG A 12 -28.48 -13.70 -49.42
C ARG A 12 -29.35 -13.40 -48.20
N ARG A 13 -30.08 -14.38 -47.71
CA ARG A 13 -30.76 -14.33 -46.42
C ARG A 13 -29.71 -14.28 -45.32
N GLY A 14 -29.49 -13.09 -44.75
CA GLY A 14 -28.67 -12.91 -43.58
C GLY A 14 -29.25 -13.81 -42.45
N ARG A 15 -28.42 -14.70 -41.98
CA ARG A 15 -28.72 -15.57 -40.83
C ARG A 15 -28.80 -14.69 -39.58
N VAL A 16 -29.99 -14.26 -39.18
CA VAL A 16 -30.23 -13.58 -37.92
C VAL A 16 -29.94 -14.60 -36.82
N ILE A 17 -28.79 -14.44 -36.15
CA ILE A 17 -28.45 -15.22 -34.97
C ILE A 17 -29.39 -14.75 -33.87
N ARG A 18 -30.52 -15.45 -33.67
CA ARG A 18 -31.36 -15.25 -32.49
C ARG A 18 -30.52 -15.60 -31.27
N ARG A 19 -30.08 -14.62 -30.51
CA ARG A 19 -29.54 -14.83 -29.16
C ARG A 19 -30.66 -15.51 -28.36
N LYS A 20 -30.36 -16.71 -27.85
CA LYS A 20 -31.26 -17.46 -26.99
C LYS A 20 -31.28 -16.70 -25.66
N GLU A 21 -32.38 -16.00 -25.40
CA GLU A 21 -32.56 -15.30 -24.14
C GLU A 21 -32.68 -16.35 -23.02
N MET A 22 -31.79 -16.23 -22.03
CA MET A 22 -31.83 -17.12 -20.87
C MET A 22 -33.03 -16.74 -20.00
N PRO A 23 -33.72 -17.71 -19.41
CA PRO A 23 -34.86 -17.41 -18.51
C PRO A 23 -34.32 -16.68 -17.26
N LEU A 24 -35.08 -15.70 -16.78
CA LEU A 24 -34.71 -14.80 -15.66
C LEU A 24 -34.23 -15.54 -14.40
N TRP A 25 -34.77 -16.73 -14.13
CA TRP A 25 -34.34 -17.52 -12.97
C TRP A 25 -32.93 -18.12 -13.09
N GLN A 26 -32.35 -18.19 -14.29
CA GLN A 26 -30.94 -18.57 -14.54
C GLN A 26 -30.05 -17.34 -14.63
N GLU A 27 -30.58 -16.22 -15.11
CA GLU A 27 -29.84 -14.96 -15.26
C GLU A 27 -29.54 -14.33 -13.89
N LEU A 28 -30.53 -14.30 -12.97
CA LEU A 28 -30.37 -13.73 -11.63
C LEU A 28 -29.22 -14.36 -10.81
N PRO A 29 -29.13 -15.69 -10.63
CA PRO A 29 -28.02 -16.28 -9.88
C PRO A 29 -26.66 -16.05 -10.56
N LEU A 30 -26.61 -16.04 -11.90
CA LEU A 30 -25.39 -15.73 -12.62
C LEU A 30 -24.93 -14.29 -12.35
N LEU A 31 -25.83 -13.31 -12.42
CA LEU A 31 -25.55 -11.91 -12.12
C LEU A 31 -25.08 -11.73 -10.67
N LEU A 32 -25.71 -12.43 -9.71
CA LEU A 32 -25.29 -12.42 -8.31
C LEU A 32 -23.86 -12.97 -8.14
N VAL A 33 -23.53 -14.07 -8.80
CA VAL A 33 -22.17 -14.66 -8.75
C VAL A 33 -21.17 -13.69 -9.37
N VAL A 34 -21.46 -13.10 -10.52
CA VAL A 34 -20.57 -12.13 -11.19
C VAL A 34 -20.38 -10.90 -10.32
N ALA A 35 -21.47 -10.35 -9.75
CA ALA A 35 -21.41 -9.19 -8.86
C ALA A 35 -20.59 -9.49 -7.60
N PHE A 36 -20.78 -10.68 -7.00
CA PHE A 36 -20.01 -11.13 -5.85
C PHE A 36 -18.51 -11.27 -6.18
N CYS A 37 -18.18 -11.94 -7.29
CA CYS A 37 -16.79 -12.09 -7.73
C CYS A 37 -16.14 -10.72 -7.98
N LEU A 38 -16.86 -9.80 -8.64
CA LEU A 38 -16.38 -8.45 -8.90
C LEU A 38 -16.16 -7.67 -7.59
N ALA A 39 -17.10 -7.76 -6.64
CA ALA A 39 -16.97 -7.12 -5.33
C ALA A 39 -15.75 -7.66 -4.57
N VAL A 40 -15.52 -8.98 -4.59
CA VAL A 40 -14.34 -9.62 -3.98
C VAL A 40 -13.05 -9.15 -4.65
N LEU A 41 -13.02 -9.06 -5.98
CA LEU A 41 -11.85 -8.56 -6.72
C LEU A 41 -11.55 -7.10 -6.37
N ILE A 42 -12.54 -6.22 -6.45
CA ILE A 42 -12.38 -4.80 -6.11
C ILE A 42 -11.83 -4.67 -4.70
N ARG A 43 -12.41 -5.38 -3.75
CA ARG A 43 -12.01 -5.35 -2.36
C ARG A 43 -10.61 -5.90 -2.10
N THR A 44 -10.24 -7.01 -2.75
CA THR A 44 -8.94 -7.64 -2.55
C THR A 44 -7.80 -6.79 -3.09
N PHE A 45 -8.02 -6.15 -4.25
CA PHE A 45 -6.94 -5.47 -4.99
C PHE A 45 -6.99 -3.95 -4.90
N LEU A 46 -8.17 -3.33 -4.81
CA LEU A 46 -8.29 -1.89 -4.95
C LEU A 46 -8.50 -1.14 -3.64
N VAL A 47 -9.45 -1.57 -2.81
CA VAL A 47 -9.89 -0.83 -1.62
C VAL A 47 -10.09 -1.75 -0.43
N GLN A 48 -9.52 -1.36 0.71
CA GLN A 48 -9.69 -2.08 1.97
C GLN A 48 -10.19 -1.15 3.07
N ALA A 49 -11.12 -1.65 3.90
CA ALA A 49 -11.58 -0.93 5.08
C ALA A 49 -10.67 -1.25 6.28
N PHE A 50 -10.26 -0.21 7.00
CA PHE A 50 -9.50 -0.32 8.24
C PHE A 50 -10.29 0.29 9.41
N PHE A 51 -10.20 -0.35 10.55
CA PHE A 51 -10.72 0.16 11.82
C PHE A 51 -9.65 0.96 12.53
N ILE A 52 -10.00 2.10 13.14
CA ILE A 52 -9.07 2.96 13.87
C ILE A 52 -9.09 2.57 15.35
N PRO A 53 -8.04 1.94 15.88
CA PRO A 53 -8.02 1.45 17.25
C PRO A 53 -7.43 2.45 18.25
N SER A 54 -6.65 3.45 17.79
CA SER A 54 -5.89 4.37 18.65
C SER A 54 -6.21 5.84 18.38
N GLY A 55 -5.95 6.68 19.38
CA GLY A 55 -6.16 8.12 19.28
C GLY A 55 -5.03 8.90 18.63
N SER A 56 -4.02 8.24 18.03
CA SER A 56 -2.84 8.92 17.48
C SER A 56 -3.11 9.88 16.32
N MET A 57 -4.29 9.76 15.70
CA MET A 57 -4.76 10.61 14.59
C MET A 57 -6.01 11.44 14.99
N GLU A 58 -6.31 11.55 16.29
CA GLU A 58 -7.44 12.34 16.78
C GLU A 58 -7.42 13.76 16.24
N ASN A 59 -8.58 14.37 16.16
CA ASN A 59 -8.97 15.52 15.35
C ASN A 59 -9.30 15.15 13.89
N THR A 60 -8.50 14.32 13.22
CA THR A 60 -8.79 13.86 11.86
C THR A 60 -9.54 12.52 11.89
N LEU A 61 -9.05 11.55 12.63
CA LEU A 61 -9.62 10.20 12.78
C LEU A 61 -9.85 9.91 14.26
N LEU A 62 -11.05 9.48 14.64
CA LEU A 62 -11.36 9.10 16.02
C LEU A 62 -11.29 7.58 16.19
N VAL A 63 -11.05 7.16 17.43
CA VAL A 63 -11.15 5.76 17.82
C VAL A 63 -12.55 5.22 17.47
N GLY A 64 -12.61 4.11 16.76
CA GLY A 64 -13.86 3.50 16.30
C GLY A 64 -14.25 3.87 14.86
N ASP A 65 -13.61 4.85 14.24
CA ASP A 65 -13.82 5.17 12.83
C ASP A 65 -13.43 3.97 11.94
N ARG A 66 -14.10 3.88 10.79
CA ARG A 66 -13.68 2.98 9.69
C ARG A 66 -13.35 3.82 8.48
N VAL A 67 -12.16 3.60 7.97
CA VAL A 67 -11.63 4.34 6.83
C VAL A 67 -11.42 3.40 5.65
N LEU A 68 -11.67 3.90 4.44
CA LEU A 68 -11.29 3.18 3.22
C LEU A 68 -9.89 3.60 2.78
N VAL A 69 -9.12 2.60 2.42
CA VAL A 69 -7.73 2.71 2.00
C VAL A 69 -7.60 2.24 0.57
N ASN A 70 -7.10 3.10 -0.32
CA ASN A 70 -6.77 2.77 -1.69
C ASN A 70 -5.38 2.13 -1.73
N LYS A 71 -5.31 0.89 -2.17
CA LYS A 71 -4.08 0.08 -2.17
C LYS A 71 -3.22 0.28 -3.41
N VAL A 72 -3.84 0.68 -4.53
CA VAL A 72 -3.13 0.75 -5.83
C VAL A 72 -2.60 2.14 -6.17
N VAL A 73 -2.91 3.14 -5.37
CA VAL A 73 -2.52 4.53 -5.69
C VAL A 73 -0.99 4.69 -5.74
N TYR A 74 -0.27 3.96 -4.90
CA TYR A 74 1.19 4.04 -4.81
C TYR A 74 1.93 3.08 -5.75
N ASP A 75 1.20 2.23 -6.48
CA ASP A 75 1.73 1.54 -7.66
C ASP A 75 1.87 2.48 -8.87
N MET A 76 1.14 3.61 -8.85
CA MET A 76 1.08 4.57 -9.96
C MET A 76 1.82 5.89 -9.67
N ARG A 77 2.04 6.24 -8.42
CA ARG A 77 2.72 7.46 -7.99
C ARG A 77 3.24 7.35 -6.56
N ASP A 78 4.21 8.15 -6.22
CA ASP A 78 4.71 8.26 -4.86
C ASP A 78 3.71 8.93 -3.91
N PRO A 79 3.84 8.69 -2.59
CA PRO A 79 3.15 9.46 -1.56
C PRO A 79 3.46 10.96 -1.67
N VAL A 80 2.52 11.80 -1.26
CA VAL A 80 2.75 13.24 -1.17
C VAL A 80 2.57 13.73 0.27
N ARG A 81 3.21 14.85 0.62
CA ARG A 81 3.10 15.44 1.96
C ARG A 81 1.65 15.79 2.28
N GLY A 82 1.23 15.53 3.51
CA GLY A 82 -0.13 15.74 3.98
C GLY A 82 -1.09 14.58 3.75
N GLU A 83 -0.74 13.56 2.97
CA GLU A 83 -1.57 12.35 2.83
C GLU A 83 -1.57 11.52 4.11
N ILE A 84 -2.68 10.86 4.35
CA ILE A 84 -2.80 9.89 5.44
C ILE A 84 -2.58 8.49 4.84
N VAL A 85 -1.58 7.81 5.36
CA VAL A 85 -1.15 6.50 4.87
C VAL A 85 -1.33 5.42 5.93
N VAL A 86 -1.70 4.23 5.49
CA VAL A 86 -1.63 3.00 6.28
C VAL A 86 -0.41 2.24 5.82
N PHE A 87 0.42 1.83 6.78
CA PHE A 87 1.68 1.15 6.49
C PHE A 87 2.00 0.12 7.56
N ARG A 88 2.87 -0.81 7.22
CA ARG A 88 3.44 -1.77 8.16
C ARG A 88 4.70 -1.19 8.79
N GLY A 89 4.72 -1.09 10.12
CA GLY A 89 5.89 -0.65 10.87
C GLY A 89 7.07 -1.61 10.70
N THR A 90 8.28 -1.05 10.80
CA THR A 90 9.52 -1.83 10.88
C THR A 90 9.69 -2.44 12.28
N ASP A 91 10.75 -3.19 12.51
CA ASP A 91 11.02 -3.78 13.84
C ASP A 91 11.25 -2.74 14.93
N ASN A 92 11.62 -1.51 14.57
CA ASN A 92 11.78 -0.39 15.51
C ASN A 92 10.44 0.22 15.93
N TRP A 93 9.35 -0.06 15.18
CA TRP A 93 8.03 0.49 15.46
C TRP A 93 7.31 -0.39 16.48
N ALA A 94 7.23 0.10 17.72
CA ALA A 94 6.49 -0.56 18.78
C ALA A 94 4.98 -0.44 18.53
N PRO A 95 4.19 -1.52 18.73
CA PRO A 95 2.74 -1.48 18.62
C PRO A 95 2.14 -0.39 19.55
N GLU A 96 1.23 0.42 19.02
CA GLU A 96 0.53 1.46 19.81
C GLU A 96 -0.41 0.88 20.85
N GLN A 97 -0.81 -0.37 20.70
CA GLN A 97 -1.64 -1.09 21.66
C GLN A 97 -1.07 -2.49 21.91
N PRO A 98 -1.13 -2.97 23.15
CA PRO A 98 -0.78 -4.36 23.42
C PRO A 98 -1.74 -5.27 22.65
N SER A 99 -1.18 -6.28 21.99
CA SER A 99 -1.92 -7.31 21.29
C SER A 99 -2.96 -7.93 22.22
N GLN A 100 -4.24 -7.73 21.90
CA GLN A 100 -5.30 -8.42 22.64
C GLN A 100 -5.19 -9.93 22.35
N PRO A 101 -5.24 -10.80 23.38
CA PRO A 101 -5.14 -12.23 23.16
C PRO A 101 -6.23 -12.69 22.21
N VAL A 102 -5.80 -13.22 21.08
CA VAL A 102 -6.70 -13.70 20.03
C VAL A 102 -7.35 -14.98 20.52
N SER A 103 -8.65 -14.93 20.80
CA SER A 103 -9.39 -16.15 21.13
C SER A 103 -9.35 -17.13 19.93
N ASN A 104 -8.84 -18.35 20.18
CA ASN A 104 -8.70 -19.38 19.13
C ASN A 104 -9.96 -20.26 18.99
N THR A 105 -11.11 -19.82 19.50
CA THR A 105 -12.37 -20.54 19.41
C THR A 105 -12.82 -20.63 17.95
N PHE A 106 -13.38 -21.77 17.54
CA PHE A 106 -13.86 -22.00 16.17
C PHE A 106 -14.79 -20.88 15.68
N GLY A 107 -15.72 -20.41 16.51
CA GLY A 107 -16.60 -19.28 16.21
C GLY A 107 -15.84 -17.97 15.97
N ALA A 108 -14.76 -17.73 16.72
CA ALA A 108 -13.91 -16.54 16.52
C ALA A 108 -13.08 -16.62 15.23
N LYS A 109 -12.67 -17.84 14.84
CA LYS A 109 -12.01 -18.06 13.53
C LYS A 109 -12.98 -17.82 12.37
N LEU A 110 -14.18 -18.39 12.45
CA LEU A 110 -15.22 -18.21 11.43
C LEU A 110 -15.64 -16.74 11.34
N GLY A 111 -15.85 -16.07 12.48
CA GLY A 111 -16.18 -14.64 12.53
C GLY A 111 -15.07 -13.76 11.94
N ARG A 112 -13.79 -14.11 12.12
CA ARG A 112 -12.66 -13.44 11.48
C ARG A 112 -12.66 -13.64 9.98
N THR A 113 -12.79 -14.89 9.52
CA THR A 113 -12.84 -15.20 8.08
C THR A 113 -14.00 -14.48 7.39
N ILE A 114 -15.18 -14.45 8.03
CA ILE A 114 -16.34 -13.69 7.52
C ILE A 114 -16.08 -12.19 7.63
N GLY A 115 -15.51 -11.71 8.74
CA GLY A 115 -15.13 -10.31 8.93
C GLY A 115 -14.11 -9.86 7.88
N ASP A 116 -13.11 -10.68 7.60
CA ASP A 116 -12.13 -10.44 6.54
C ASP A 116 -12.78 -10.49 5.16
N LEU A 117 -13.73 -11.39 4.94
CA LEU A 117 -14.51 -11.45 3.71
C LEU A 117 -15.45 -10.25 3.55
N VAL A 118 -16.03 -9.73 4.64
CA VAL A 118 -16.94 -8.58 4.66
C VAL A 118 -16.22 -7.23 4.84
N GLY A 119 -14.89 -7.17 5.04
CA GLY A 119 -14.09 -5.96 5.06
C GLY A 119 -13.90 -5.27 6.40
N VAL A 120 -14.11 -5.99 7.44
CA VAL A 120 -13.82 -5.53 8.79
C VAL A 120 -12.50 -6.19 9.24
N SER A 121 -11.46 -5.99 8.43
CA SER A 121 -10.11 -6.40 8.86
C SER A 121 -9.70 -5.51 10.03
N ARG A 122 -9.37 -6.14 11.15
CA ARG A 122 -8.64 -5.44 12.21
C ARG A 122 -7.25 -5.15 11.67
N PRO A 123 -6.67 -3.97 11.97
CA PRO A 123 -5.27 -3.71 11.64
C PRO A 123 -4.41 -4.88 12.15
N GLY A 124 -3.41 -5.27 11.37
CA GLY A 124 -2.38 -6.18 11.86
C GLY A 124 -1.71 -5.58 13.11
N GLU A 125 -1.08 -6.39 13.93
CA GLU A 125 -0.38 -5.93 15.15
C GLU A 125 0.63 -4.82 14.87
N ARG A 126 1.09 -4.69 13.62
CA ARG A 126 2.11 -3.73 13.17
C ARG A 126 1.59 -2.78 12.09
N ASP A 127 0.28 -2.68 11.91
CA ASP A 127 -0.29 -1.72 10.94
C ASP A 127 -0.54 -0.39 11.65
N PHE A 128 0.01 0.67 11.08
CA PHE A 128 -0.08 2.03 11.61
C PHE A 128 -0.78 2.94 10.59
N ILE A 129 -1.42 3.99 11.12
CA ILE A 129 -1.97 5.05 10.30
C ILE A 129 -1.39 6.38 10.76
N LYS A 130 -0.75 7.12 9.84
CA LYS A 130 -0.08 8.40 10.11
C LYS A 130 -0.19 9.32 8.90
N ARG A 131 0.17 10.58 9.12
CA ARG A 131 0.26 11.59 8.06
C ARG A 131 1.69 11.71 7.55
N VAL A 132 1.86 11.78 6.23
CA VAL A 132 3.16 12.02 5.59
C VAL A 132 3.57 13.47 5.79
N ILE A 133 4.73 13.68 6.38
CA ILE A 133 5.32 14.99 6.67
C ILE A 133 6.52 15.25 5.77
N GLY A 134 7.42 14.28 5.64
CA GLY A 134 8.64 14.38 4.83
C GLY A 134 8.73 13.24 3.82
N LEU A 135 9.29 13.56 2.67
CA LEU A 135 9.55 12.66 1.54
C LEU A 135 11.06 12.39 1.42
N PRO A 136 11.49 11.42 0.60
CA PRO A 136 12.91 11.13 0.41
C PRO A 136 13.73 12.38 0.11
N GLY A 137 14.81 12.57 0.85
CA GLY A 137 15.70 13.73 0.76
C GLY A 137 15.27 14.97 1.55
N ASP A 138 14.05 15.01 2.10
CA ASP A 138 13.63 16.11 2.95
C ASP A 138 14.40 16.13 4.26
N LYS A 139 14.63 17.33 4.77
CA LYS A 139 15.12 17.61 6.12
C LYS A 139 13.98 18.03 7.00
N VAL A 140 13.57 17.19 7.94
CA VAL A 140 12.48 17.45 8.87
C VAL A 140 13.05 17.73 10.25
N ALA A 141 12.68 18.85 10.85
CA ALA A 141 13.14 19.21 12.18
C ALA A 141 12.03 19.87 13.00
N CYS A 142 12.20 19.95 14.28
CA CYS A 142 11.43 20.80 15.17
C CYS A 142 12.37 21.51 16.16
N CYS A 143 12.25 22.83 16.31
CA CYS A 143 11.14 23.69 15.92
C CYS A 143 11.67 25.06 15.47
N ASP A 144 10.84 25.80 14.74
CA ASP A 144 11.06 27.22 14.55
C ASP A 144 10.76 28.01 15.87
N GLU A 145 10.87 29.34 15.81
CA GLU A 145 10.62 30.23 16.97
C GLU A 145 9.19 30.16 17.53
N LYS A 146 8.22 29.74 16.68
CA LYS A 146 6.80 29.58 17.05
C LYS A 146 6.47 28.13 17.47
N GLY A 147 7.45 27.25 17.53
CA GLY A 147 7.24 25.85 17.89
C GLY A 147 6.63 24.99 16.79
N ARG A 148 6.73 25.42 15.52
CA ARG A 148 6.26 24.66 14.36
C ARG A 148 7.35 23.73 13.85
N ILE A 149 6.95 22.62 13.23
CA ILE A 149 7.89 21.80 12.47
C ILE A 149 8.41 22.57 11.25
N THR A 150 9.60 22.22 10.83
CA THR A 150 10.18 22.71 9.58
C THR A 150 10.45 21.55 8.63
N VAL A 151 10.22 21.79 7.34
CA VAL A 151 10.59 20.89 6.27
C VAL A 151 11.51 21.68 5.33
N ASN A 152 12.73 21.20 5.11
CA ASN A 152 13.76 21.89 4.33
C ASN A 152 14.01 23.34 4.82
N GLY A 153 13.98 23.53 6.15
CA GLY A 153 14.15 24.83 6.78
C GLY A 153 12.91 25.76 6.72
N GLN A 154 11.84 25.35 6.05
CA GLN A 154 10.62 26.15 5.95
C GLN A 154 9.59 25.70 7.00
N PRO A 155 9.03 26.62 7.79
CA PRO A 155 8.04 26.28 8.80
C PRO A 155 6.70 25.91 8.17
N VAL A 156 6.05 24.91 8.76
CA VAL A 156 4.74 24.40 8.29
C VAL A 156 3.69 24.67 9.36
N ASP A 157 2.61 25.36 8.98
CA ASP A 157 1.43 25.50 9.83
C ASP A 157 0.58 24.23 9.69
N GLU A 158 0.16 23.64 10.81
CA GLU A 158 -0.52 22.35 10.85
C GLU A 158 -1.86 22.46 11.60
N PRO A 159 -2.92 22.98 10.95
CA PRO A 159 -4.21 23.26 11.62
C PRO A 159 -4.95 21.99 12.06
N TYR A 160 -4.55 20.84 11.59
CA TYR A 160 -5.12 19.54 11.96
C TYR A 160 -4.53 18.96 13.26
N VAL A 161 -3.43 19.53 13.78
CA VAL A 161 -2.84 19.06 15.04
C VAL A 161 -3.72 19.47 16.20
N GLN A 162 -4.17 18.50 17.00
CA GLN A 162 -5.05 18.73 18.15
C GLN A 162 -4.25 19.13 19.37
N GLU A 163 -3.59 18.17 19.99
CA GLU A 163 -2.73 18.37 21.13
C GLU A 163 -1.28 18.16 20.74
N ASN A 164 -0.47 19.20 20.96
CA ASN A 164 0.93 19.10 20.60
C ASN A 164 1.76 18.71 21.82
N SER A 165 2.84 17.96 21.59
CA SER A 165 3.80 17.64 22.64
C SER A 165 4.44 18.93 23.21
N PRO A 166 4.83 18.93 24.50
CA PRO A 166 5.45 20.12 25.12
C PRO A 166 6.80 20.45 24.47
N LEU A 167 7.11 21.74 24.38
CA LEU A 167 8.37 22.24 23.83
C LEU A 167 9.55 22.12 24.79
N ASP A 168 9.29 22.18 26.07
CA ASP A 168 10.25 22.19 27.17
C ASP A 168 10.63 20.76 27.63
N ALA A 169 9.85 19.76 27.22
CA ALA A 169 10.21 18.38 27.50
C ALA A 169 11.49 17.99 26.73
N PRO A 170 12.45 17.33 27.40
CA PRO A 170 13.66 16.86 26.72
C PRO A 170 13.31 15.79 25.68
N PRO A 171 14.01 15.79 24.52
CA PRO A 171 13.84 14.75 23.53
C PRO A 171 14.14 13.35 24.13
N ASN A 172 13.24 12.43 23.91
CA ASN A 172 13.42 11.03 24.31
C ASN A 172 13.37 10.14 23.06
N PRO A 173 14.46 9.46 22.70
CA PRO A 173 14.50 8.63 21.50
C PRO A 173 13.63 7.35 21.59
N ARG A 174 13.08 7.04 22.77
CA ARG A 174 12.19 5.89 22.97
C ARG A 174 10.73 6.26 23.09
N GLN A 175 10.43 7.55 23.26
CA GLN A 175 9.08 8.07 23.44
C GLN A 175 8.96 9.42 22.74
N CYS A 176 7.94 9.59 21.91
CA CYS A 176 7.68 10.86 21.24
C CYS A 176 7.07 11.91 22.17
N SER A 177 7.51 11.97 23.43
CA SER A 177 6.96 12.85 24.48
C SER A 177 7.32 14.32 24.28
N SER A 178 8.39 14.62 23.54
CA SER A 178 8.82 15.98 23.23
C SER A 178 8.36 16.41 21.84
N ARG A 179 8.09 17.70 21.68
CA ARG A 179 7.93 18.32 20.36
C ARG A 179 9.26 18.43 19.65
N ARG A 180 10.33 18.72 20.42
CA ARG A 180 11.69 18.88 19.88
C ARG A 180 12.27 17.54 19.48
N PHE A 181 12.82 17.48 18.28
CA PHE A 181 13.66 16.40 17.80
C PHE A 181 14.75 16.98 16.89
N ALA A 182 15.87 16.27 16.77
CA ALA A 182 16.97 16.64 15.88
C ALA A 182 16.53 16.59 14.41
N GLU A 183 17.18 17.38 13.57
CA GLU A 183 16.96 17.32 12.13
C GLU A 183 17.18 15.88 11.62
N VAL A 184 16.19 15.36 10.92
CA VAL A 184 16.23 14.07 10.26
C VAL A 184 16.22 14.28 8.76
N THR A 185 17.29 13.89 8.08
CA THR A 185 17.25 13.76 6.61
C THR A 185 16.56 12.44 6.26
N VAL A 186 15.45 12.51 5.58
CA VAL A 186 14.67 11.33 5.18
C VAL A 186 15.46 10.52 4.14
N PRO A 187 15.79 9.24 4.41
CA PRO A 187 16.52 8.41 3.47
C PRO A 187 15.79 8.22 2.15
N GLN A 188 16.52 7.85 1.09
CA GLN A 188 15.90 7.47 -0.18
C GLN A 188 15.03 6.23 0.00
N GLY A 189 13.83 6.25 -0.60
CA GLY A 189 12.83 5.18 -0.46
C GLY A 189 12.09 5.15 0.88
N GLU A 190 12.30 6.14 1.76
CA GLU A 190 11.60 6.25 3.05
C GLU A 190 10.76 7.53 3.14
N MET A 191 9.87 7.57 4.11
CA MET A 191 9.04 8.74 4.42
C MET A 191 9.05 9.03 5.91
N PHE A 192 8.96 10.30 6.28
CA PHE A 192 8.79 10.75 7.66
C PHE A 192 7.32 10.99 7.93
N VAL A 193 6.76 10.26 8.88
CA VAL A 193 5.33 10.31 9.18
C VAL A 193 5.06 10.70 10.62
N MET A 194 3.99 11.44 10.87
CA MET A 194 3.59 11.85 12.22
C MET A 194 2.08 11.63 12.43
N GLY A 195 1.69 11.42 13.69
CA GLY A 195 0.27 11.44 14.06
C GLY A 195 -0.24 12.86 14.21
N ASP A 196 -1.53 13.08 13.99
CA ASP A 196 -2.17 14.38 14.15
C ASP A 196 -2.36 14.76 15.64
N HIS A 197 -2.53 13.75 16.51
CA HIS A 197 -2.50 13.93 17.97
C HIS A 197 -1.06 13.75 18.49
N ARG A 198 -0.27 14.81 18.38
CA ARG A 198 1.18 14.79 18.63
C ARG A 198 1.56 14.33 20.02
N LEU A 199 0.73 14.63 21.04
CA LEU A 199 1.02 14.30 22.44
C LEU A 199 1.07 12.80 22.70
N VAL A 200 0.21 12.03 22.04
CA VAL A 200 0.09 10.58 22.27
C VAL A 200 0.66 9.72 21.15
N SER A 201 0.93 10.32 20.00
CA SER A 201 1.42 9.57 18.84
C SER A 201 2.84 9.07 19.04
N GLN A 202 3.02 7.78 18.85
CA GLN A 202 4.33 7.16 18.61
C GLN A 202 4.55 7.16 17.10
N ASP A 203 5.53 7.92 16.62
CA ASP A 203 5.72 8.15 15.19
C ASP A 203 7.21 8.35 14.82
N ALA A 204 7.49 8.83 13.61
CA ALA A 204 8.86 8.93 13.11
C ALA A 204 9.78 9.83 13.94
N ARG A 205 9.25 10.68 14.83
CA ARG A 205 10.06 11.49 15.75
C ARG A 205 10.91 10.63 16.69
N CYS A 206 10.44 9.46 17.07
CA CYS A 206 11.12 8.55 17.98
C CYS A 206 11.33 7.14 17.41
N GLN A 207 10.58 6.74 16.39
CA GLN A 207 10.68 5.40 15.80
C GLN A 207 11.42 5.38 14.45
N GLY A 208 11.74 6.57 13.92
CA GLY A 208 12.45 6.74 12.65
C GLY A 208 11.54 6.70 11.43
N PRO A 209 12.08 7.06 10.26
CA PRO A 209 11.39 7.02 8.98
C PRO A 209 10.93 5.60 8.62
N VAL A 210 9.98 5.51 7.67
CA VAL A 210 9.34 4.26 7.25
C VAL A 210 9.59 4.05 5.76
N PRO A 211 10.00 2.84 5.33
CA PRO A 211 10.11 2.52 3.92
C PRO A 211 8.78 2.70 3.18
N ILE A 212 8.81 3.33 2.01
CA ILE A 212 7.63 3.51 1.15
C ILE A 212 7.07 2.16 0.73
N ASP A 213 7.90 1.14 0.55
CA ASP A 213 7.49 -0.23 0.23
C ASP A 213 6.63 -0.88 1.33
N ASN A 214 6.69 -0.36 2.55
CA ASN A 214 5.84 -0.83 3.65
C ASN A 214 4.42 -0.23 3.62
N VAL A 215 4.14 0.71 2.70
CA VAL A 215 2.83 1.36 2.61
C VAL A 215 1.80 0.39 2.05
N ILE A 216 0.73 0.17 2.81
CA ILE A 216 -0.42 -0.63 2.39
C ILE A 216 -1.31 0.17 1.44
N GLY A 217 -1.45 1.49 1.69
CA GLY A 217 -2.21 2.38 0.84
C GLY A 217 -2.58 3.71 1.48
N ARG A 218 -3.31 4.52 0.73
CA ARG A 218 -3.79 5.84 1.13
C ARG A 218 -5.18 5.77 1.74
N ALA A 219 -5.36 6.29 2.95
CA ALA A 219 -6.68 6.53 3.52
C ALA A 219 -7.32 7.74 2.82
N PHE A 220 -8.55 7.61 2.31
CA PHE A 220 -9.17 8.65 1.50
C PHE A 220 -10.59 9.05 1.93
N VAL A 221 -11.26 8.24 2.76
CA VAL A 221 -12.61 8.55 3.26
C VAL A 221 -12.89 7.81 4.57
N VAL A 222 -13.53 8.50 5.51
CA VAL A 222 -14.17 7.90 6.70
C VAL A 222 -15.58 7.48 6.29
N VAL A 223 -15.93 6.19 6.46
CA VAL A 223 -17.22 5.65 6.05
C VAL A 223 -18.11 5.26 7.23
N TRP A 224 -17.56 5.16 8.42
CA TRP A 224 -18.29 4.83 9.64
C TRP A 224 -17.65 5.52 10.85
N PRO A 225 -18.48 6.03 11.80
CA PRO A 225 -19.95 6.09 11.76
C PRO A 225 -20.45 7.03 10.65
N THR A 226 -21.67 6.82 10.17
CA THR A 226 -22.23 7.62 9.06
C THR A 226 -22.34 9.09 9.36
N SER A 227 -22.45 9.47 10.64
CA SER A 227 -22.41 10.87 11.12
C SER A 227 -21.07 11.56 10.90
N ARG A 228 -20.00 10.79 10.66
CA ARG A 228 -18.64 11.28 10.40
C ARG A 228 -18.17 11.02 8.97
N PHE A 229 -19.09 10.68 8.07
CA PHE A 229 -18.74 10.46 6.68
C PHE A 229 -18.06 11.69 6.08
N THR A 230 -16.77 11.58 5.77
CA THR A 230 -15.97 12.71 5.26
C THR A 230 -14.80 12.21 4.43
N GLY A 231 -14.42 12.98 3.40
CA GLY A 231 -13.23 12.72 2.60
C GLY A 231 -11.95 13.13 3.33
N LEU A 232 -10.89 12.34 3.17
CA LEU A 232 -9.56 12.62 3.71
C LEU A 232 -8.67 13.18 2.60
N SER A 233 -8.86 14.46 2.30
CA SER A 233 -8.04 15.16 1.32
C SER A 233 -6.71 15.64 1.93
N VAL A 234 -5.73 15.94 1.09
CA VAL A 234 -4.52 16.66 1.50
C VAL A 234 -4.94 18.05 2.01
N PRO A 235 -4.55 18.45 3.23
CA PRO A 235 -4.87 19.76 3.77
C PRO A 235 -4.29 20.90 2.93
N ASP A 236 -4.96 22.06 2.93
CA ASP A 236 -4.58 23.19 2.07
C ASP A 236 -3.22 23.79 2.39
N ASN A 237 -2.77 23.73 3.64
CA ASN A 237 -1.42 24.13 4.04
C ASN A 237 -0.34 23.31 3.30
N TRP A 238 -0.54 21.99 3.13
CA TRP A 238 0.38 21.15 2.38
C TRP A 238 0.31 21.38 0.87
N LYS A 239 -0.88 21.68 0.33
CA LYS A 239 -1.02 22.08 -1.07
C LYS A 239 -0.31 23.41 -1.32
N ALA A 240 -0.48 24.38 -0.43
CA ALA A 240 0.22 25.67 -0.50
C ALA A 240 1.74 25.49 -0.36
N TYR A 241 2.19 24.65 0.59
CA TYR A 241 3.59 24.31 0.74
C TYR A 241 4.17 23.70 -0.55
N ALA A 242 3.49 22.72 -1.14
CA ALA A 242 3.93 22.09 -2.37
C ALA A 242 3.97 23.05 -3.57
N ALA A 243 3.03 24.00 -3.65
CA ALA A 243 3.01 25.02 -4.69
C ALA A 243 4.16 26.02 -4.54
N ALA A 244 4.51 26.39 -3.30
CA ALA A 244 5.62 27.30 -3.00
C ALA A 244 7.01 26.63 -3.11
N HIS A 245 7.06 25.31 -2.91
CA HIS A 245 8.28 24.52 -2.90
C HIS A 245 8.09 23.27 -3.81
N PRO A 246 8.01 23.48 -5.12
CA PRO A 246 7.91 22.35 -6.05
C PRO A 246 9.11 21.44 -5.80
N VAL A 247 8.85 20.14 -5.67
CA VAL A 247 9.90 19.14 -5.53
C VAL A 247 10.75 19.27 -6.79
N GLY A 248 11.87 19.97 -6.66
CA GLY A 248 12.87 20.01 -7.72
C GLY A 248 13.25 18.55 -7.91
N ALA A 249 13.27 18.10 -9.16
CA ALA A 249 13.87 16.84 -9.48
C ALA A 249 15.28 16.87 -8.88
N ALA A 250 15.44 16.29 -7.69
CA ALA A 250 16.76 15.89 -7.25
C ALA A 250 17.32 15.10 -8.43
N PRO A 251 18.55 15.39 -8.91
CA PRO A 251 19.11 14.60 -9.98
C PRO A 251 19.00 13.15 -9.52
N ILE A 252 18.26 12.35 -10.28
CA ILE A 252 18.20 10.92 -10.09
C ILE A 252 19.63 10.47 -10.26
N GLY A 253 20.33 10.34 -9.14
CA GLY A 253 21.60 9.64 -9.14
C GLY A 253 21.30 8.29 -9.79
N PRO A 254 22.20 7.72 -10.60
CA PRO A 254 21.94 6.47 -11.26
C PRO A 254 21.46 5.48 -10.21
N GLU A 255 20.22 5.02 -10.37
CA GLU A 255 19.61 3.99 -9.54
C GLU A 255 20.61 2.83 -9.50
N PRO A 256 21.06 2.37 -8.31
CA PRO A 256 21.90 1.18 -8.26
C PRO A 256 21.10 0.08 -8.96
N ALA A 257 21.63 -0.42 -10.07
CA ALA A 257 20.98 -1.44 -10.89
C ALA A 257 20.44 -2.52 -9.93
N ARG A 258 19.10 -2.64 -9.85
CA ARG A 258 18.48 -3.76 -9.15
C ARG A 258 19.04 -5.01 -9.80
N GLY A 259 19.88 -5.71 -9.08
CA GLY A 259 20.30 -7.03 -9.48
C GLY A 259 19.03 -7.87 -9.68
N PRO A 260 19.03 -8.78 -10.66
CA PRO A 260 17.87 -9.64 -10.90
C PRO A 260 17.54 -10.37 -9.59
N ASP A 261 16.26 -10.25 -9.16
CA ASP A 261 15.72 -10.95 -8.00
C ASP A 261 16.06 -12.45 -8.11
N PRO A 262 16.70 -13.06 -7.11
CA PRO A 262 17.05 -14.47 -7.15
C PRO A 262 15.84 -15.40 -7.29
N ALA A 263 14.62 -14.90 -7.05
CA ALA A 263 13.37 -15.63 -7.24
C ALA A 263 12.92 -15.73 -8.72
N THR A 264 13.37 -14.83 -9.61
CA THR A 264 12.94 -14.82 -11.01
C THR A 264 13.79 -15.75 -11.88
N THR A 265 14.93 -16.22 -11.39
CA THR A 265 15.82 -17.14 -12.12
C THR A 265 15.39 -18.62 -12.00
N ALA A 266 14.41 -18.94 -11.17
CA ALA A 266 14.01 -20.34 -10.89
C ALA A 266 12.82 -20.86 -11.74
N VAL A 267 12.20 -20.05 -12.62
CA VAL A 267 10.99 -20.46 -13.36
C VAL A 267 11.19 -20.56 -14.88
N MET A 268 12.39 -20.33 -15.39
CA MET A 268 12.68 -20.50 -16.81
C MET A 268 13.68 -21.63 -17.10
N LEU A 269 13.31 -22.87 -16.77
CA LEU A 269 13.73 -24.12 -17.44
C LEU A 269 13.03 -25.29 -16.73
N PRO A 270 12.49 -26.32 -17.36
CA PRO A 270 12.85 -26.82 -18.70
C PRO A 270 11.64 -27.21 -19.58
N PHE A 271 11.54 -26.63 -20.73
CA PHE A 271 10.76 -27.22 -21.81
C PHE A 271 11.54 -27.10 -23.13
N LEU A 272 12.65 -27.80 -23.24
CA LEU A 272 13.23 -28.23 -24.53
C LEU A 272 14.36 -29.20 -24.23
N LEU A 273 14.10 -30.49 -24.39
CA LEU A 273 15.02 -31.52 -24.87
C LEU A 273 14.41 -32.91 -24.65
N SER A 274 13.59 -33.28 -25.61
CA SER A 274 13.39 -34.68 -25.92
C SER A 274 13.32 -34.82 -27.44
N VAL A 275 14.47 -34.83 -28.08
CA VAL A 275 14.65 -35.55 -29.35
C VAL A 275 16.01 -36.23 -29.25
N GLY A 276 15.95 -37.54 -29.26
CA GLY A 276 17.11 -38.39 -29.14
C GLY A 276 17.99 -38.38 -30.38
N VAL A 277 19.26 -38.66 -30.16
CA VAL A 277 20.08 -39.44 -31.10
C VAL A 277 21.05 -40.32 -30.30
N SER A 278 20.92 -41.62 -30.45
CA SER A 278 21.91 -42.64 -30.11
C SER A 278 23.16 -42.48 -30.94
N ALA A 279 24.34 -42.50 -30.31
CA ALA A 279 25.55 -43.01 -30.93
C ALA A 279 26.54 -43.50 -29.87
N ARG A 280 26.95 -44.74 -30.06
CA ARG A 280 27.89 -45.57 -29.30
C ARG A 280 29.34 -45.10 -29.44
N SER A 281 30.11 -45.54 -28.52
CA SER A 281 31.56 -45.86 -28.46
C SER A 281 32.31 -44.98 -27.48
N GLY A 282 32.83 -45.46 -26.38
CA GLY A 282 33.77 -46.53 -26.19
C GLY A 282 35.13 -45.98 -25.83
N LEU A 283 35.68 -46.41 -24.69
CA LEU A 283 37.07 -46.46 -24.24
C LEU A 283 37.36 -45.71 -22.93
N TRP A 284 37.39 -46.45 -21.85
CA TRP A 284 38.53 -46.81 -21.01
C TRP A 284 39.55 -45.65 -20.73
N PHE A 285 39.70 -45.21 -19.49
CA PHE A 285 40.91 -45.31 -18.74
C PHE A 285 40.69 -45.07 -17.23
N SER A 286 41.36 -45.91 -16.41
CA SER A 286 41.26 -46.13 -14.98
C SER A 286 42.30 -45.27 -14.19
N PRO A 287 42.34 -45.34 -12.87
CA PRO A 287 42.61 -44.18 -11.99
C PRO A 287 44.05 -44.10 -11.45
N ARG A 288 44.46 -42.94 -10.95
CA ARG A 288 45.59 -42.89 -10.02
C ARG A 288 45.29 -41.99 -8.81
N ARG A 289 45.23 -42.68 -7.69
CA ARG A 289 45.42 -42.12 -6.34
C ARG A 289 46.78 -41.41 -6.24
N ARG A 290 46.84 -40.27 -5.59
CA ARG A 290 48.00 -39.90 -4.75
C ARG A 290 47.54 -39.19 -3.48
N ARG A 291 48.20 -39.62 -2.42
CA ARG A 291 48.08 -39.33 -1.01
C ARG A 291 48.61 -37.94 -0.68
N LEU A 292 48.11 -37.42 0.43
CA LEU A 292 48.69 -36.38 1.27
C LEU A 292 50.12 -36.75 1.71
N PRO A 293 50.92 -35.73 2.16
CA PRO A 293 51.17 -35.66 3.59
C PRO A 293 51.25 -34.22 4.14
N SER A 294 51.05 -34.21 5.42
CA SER A 294 51.32 -33.35 6.57
C SER A 294 50.77 -31.95 6.59
#